data_85c98c98ea397b7eae18a8df0dd58775
#
_entry.id   85c98c98ea397b7eae18a8df0dd58775
#
_cell.length_a   1.000
_cell.length_b   1.000
_cell.length_c   1.000
_cell.angle_alpha   90.00
_cell.angle_beta   90.00
_cell.angle_gamma   90.00
#
_symmetry.space_group_name_H-M   'P 1'
#
loop_
_entity.id
_entity.type
_entity.pdbx_description
1 polymer ?
#
loop_
_entity_poly.entity_id
_entity_poly.type
_entity_poly.pdbx_seq_one_letter_code
_entity_poly.pdbx_strand_id
1 'polypeptide(L)'
;MAALLLLAGACFAAQPGQPASPALRVTAPATVSAAEPRDVSVTISNEGMSPMVTLPNLVRLRIEGARAEYVPYPGPPIDPWDGAAELAAGAIMTVHFRDASDKRGVWRLPPGEYRVIALYEVPPELAAPPTIAGPSRVWRGRVESPPASMTVSAAR
;
A
#
# COMPACT_ATOMS: atom_id res chain seq x y z
N MET A 1 -4.97 -0.98 -44.44
CA MET A 1 -6.07 -1.12 -43.48
C MET A 1 -5.44 -1.05 -42.10
N ALA A 2 -5.58 0.08 -41.42
CA ALA A 2 -5.03 0.29 -40.07
C ALA A 2 -6.17 0.06 -39.07
N ALA A 3 -6.01 -0.92 -38.17
CA ALA A 3 -6.95 -1.19 -37.10
C ALA A 3 -6.66 -0.23 -35.94
N LEU A 4 -7.59 0.65 -35.66
CA LEU A 4 -7.59 1.57 -34.52
C LEU A 4 -8.09 0.81 -33.30
N LEU A 5 -7.18 0.45 -32.35
CA LEU A 5 -7.56 -0.09 -31.05
C LEU A 5 -8.02 1.08 -30.17
N LEU A 6 -9.32 1.19 -29.97
CA LEU A 6 -9.91 2.04 -28.94
C LEU A 6 -9.72 1.37 -27.58
N LEU A 7 -8.79 1.90 -26.77
CA LEU A 7 -8.76 1.61 -25.34
C LEU A 7 -9.94 2.33 -24.68
N ALA A 8 -10.99 1.58 -24.39
CA ALA A 8 -12.08 2.04 -23.54
C ALA A 8 -11.56 2.13 -22.10
N GLY A 9 -11.12 3.30 -21.69
CA GLY A 9 -10.91 3.62 -20.27
C GLY A 9 -12.26 3.62 -19.58
N ALA A 10 -12.53 2.60 -18.77
CA ALA A 10 -13.69 2.58 -17.89
C ALA A 10 -13.51 3.69 -16.83
N CYS A 11 -14.05 4.88 -17.08
CA CYS A 11 -14.32 5.85 -16.02
C CYS A 11 -15.40 5.25 -15.12
N PHE A 12 -15.01 4.69 -13.99
CA PHE A 12 -15.94 4.41 -12.91
C PHE A 12 -16.42 5.75 -12.36
N ALA A 13 -17.60 6.19 -12.79
CA ALA A 13 -18.27 7.30 -12.15
C ALA A 13 -18.61 6.90 -10.71
N ALA A 14 -18.03 7.60 -9.74
CA ALA A 14 -18.36 7.41 -8.32
C ALA A 14 -19.86 7.62 -8.12
N GLN A 15 -20.54 6.61 -7.61
CA GLN A 15 -21.95 6.72 -7.28
C GLN A 15 -22.13 7.66 -6.08
N PRO A 16 -23.05 8.63 -6.13
CA PRO A 16 -23.29 9.53 -5.01
C PRO A 16 -23.77 8.72 -3.80
N GLY A 17 -23.08 8.89 -2.67
CA GLY A 17 -23.41 8.21 -1.41
C GLY A 17 -22.54 6.98 -1.08
N GLN A 18 -21.52 6.64 -1.87
CA GLN A 18 -20.60 5.59 -1.48
C GLN A 18 -19.81 5.95 -0.21
N PRO A 19 -19.74 5.01 0.76
CA PRO A 19 -18.91 5.19 1.94
C PRO A 19 -17.45 5.38 1.54
N ALA A 20 -16.62 5.83 2.48
CA ALA A 20 -15.17 5.94 2.29
C ALA A 20 -14.60 4.67 1.67
N SER A 21 -13.85 4.80 0.59
CA SER A 21 -13.29 3.68 -0.16
C SER A 21 -11.80 3.89 -0.39
N PRO A 22 -10.93 3.22 0.39
CA PRO A 22 -9.51 3.29 0.14
C PRO A 22 -9.14 2.55 -1.14
N ALA A 23 -8.27 3.15 -1.94
CA ALA A 23 -7.54 2.46 -2.99
C ALA A 23 -6.05 2.49 -2.69
N LEU A 24 -5.34 1.45 -3.10
CA LEU A 24 -3.91 1.33 -2.92
C LEU A 24 -3.19 1.35 -4.26
N ARG A 25 -2.09 2.08 -4.28
CA ARG A 25 -1.11 2.02 -5.36
C ARG A 25 0.26 1.74 -4.77
N VAL A 26 0.96 0.75 -5.32
CA VAL A 26 2.36 0.50 -5.00
C VAL A 26 3.26 1.01 -6.12
N THR A 27 4.34 1.67 -5.75
CA THR A 27 5.41 2.09 -6.66
C THR A 27 6.70 1.45 -6.19
N ALA A 28 7.29 0.62 -7.03
CA ALA A 28 8.57 -0.03 -6.80
C ALA A 28 9.57 0.34 -7.90
N PRO A 29 10.89 0.34 -7.62
CA PRO A 29 11.87 0.52 -8.67
C PRO A 29 11.78 -0.64 -9.67
N ALA A 30 11.83 -0.33 -10.97
CA ALA A 30 11.72 -1.36 -12.01
C ALA A 30 12.91 -2.34 -11.95
N THR A 31 14.10 -1.83 -11.65
CA THR A 31 15.32 -2.61 -11.46
C THR A 31 16.13 -2.06 -10.31
N VAL A 32 16.67 -2.94 -9.48
CA VAL A 32 17.53 -2.61 -8.34
C VAL A 32 18.64 -3.64 -8.21
N SER A 33 19.85 -3.22 -7.84
CA SER A 33 20.93 -4.15 -7.50
C SER A 33 20.65 -4.81 -6.16
N ALA A 34 21.05 -6.07 -5.99
CA ALA A 34 20.95 -6.78 -4.71
C ALA A 34 21.72 -6.09 -3.57
N ALA A 35 22.72 -5.24 -3.90
CA ALA A 35 23.48 -4.46 -2.94
C ALA A 35 22.92 -3.07 -2.66
N GLU A 36 21.94 -2.60 -3.43
CA GLU A 36 21.37 -1.26 -3.29
C GLU A 36 20.14 -1.24 -2.39
N PRO A 37 19.94 -0.16 -1.61
CA PRO A 37 18.71 0.00 -0.83
C PRO A 37 17.51 0.07 -1.75
N ARG A 38 16.41 -0.52 -1.31
CA ARG A 38 15.13 -0.51 -2.03
C ARG A 38 14.22 0.52 -1.37
N ASP A 39 13.58 1.33 -2.20
CA ASP A 39 12.53 2.25 -1.74
C ASP A 39 11.25 1.90 -2.49
N VAL A 40 10.32 1.29 -1.77
CA VAL A 40 8.97 1.01 -2.27
C VAL A 40 8.02 1.94 -1.56
N SER A 41 7.21 2.66 -2.31
CA SER A 41 6.17 3.51 -1.74
C SER A 41 4.79 2.94 -1.98
N VAL A 42 3.93 3.12 -0.98
CA VAL A 42 2.51 2.77 -1.05
C VAL A 42 1.69 4.03 -0.87
N THR A 43 0.89 4.36 -1.85
CA THR A 43 -0.07 5.45 -1.78
C THR A 43 -1.44 4.88 -1.42
N ILE A 44 -2.04 5.41 -0.37
CA ILE A 44 -3.43 5.19 0.02
C ILE A 44 -4.22 6.40 -0.47
N SER A 45 -5.24 6.21 -1.27
CA SER A 45 -6.17 7.25 -1.68
C SER A 45 -7.55 6.99 -1.12
N ASN A 46 -8.26 8.05 -0.78
CA ASN A 46 -9.68 7.97 -0.45
C ASN A 46 -10.50 8.29 -1.70
N GLU A 47 -10.97 7.27 -2.38
CA GLU A 47 -11.81 7.41 -3.58
C GLU A 47 -13.30 7.57 -3.25
N GLY A 48 -13.66 7.50 -1.97
CA GLY A 48 -15.02 7.73 -1.49
C GLY A 48 -15.36 9.22 -1.39
N MET A 49 -16.63 9.50 -1.14
CA MET A 49 -17.17 10.86 -0.99
C MET A 49 -17.11 11.38 0.45
N SER A 50 -16.81 10.51 1.42
CA SER A 50 -16.76 10.86 2.84
C SER A 50 -15.32 10.78 3.36
N PRO A 51 -14.93 11.63 4.32
CA PRO A 51 -13.64 11.49 4.99
C PRO A 51 -13.51 10.11 5.65
N MET A 52 -12.30 9.56 5.66
CA MET A 52 -11.99 8.32 6.37
C MET A 52 -10.77 8.47 7.25
N VAL A 53 -10.75 7.75 8.37
CA VAL A 53 -9.55 7.59 9.20
C VAL A 53 -8.76 6.40 8.69
N THR A 54 -7.48 6.61 8.38
CA THR A 54 -6.53 5.60 7.96
C THR A 54 -5.54 5.26 9.06
N LEU A 55 -5.06 4.04 9.04
CA LEU A 55 -4.07 3.49 9.96
C LEU A 55 -2.84 3.04 9.15
N PRO A 56 -1.91 3.95 8.83
CA PRO A 56 -0.80 3.65 7.92
C PRO A 56 0.09 2.50 8.42
N ASN A 57 0.12 2.28 9.73
CA ASN A 57 0.89 1.19 10.35
C ASN A 57 0.36 -0.21 10.02
N LEU A 58 -0.84 -0.31 9.49
CA LEU A 58 -1.44 -1.58 9.05
C LEU A 58 -1.16 -1.88 7.57
N VAL A 59 -0.44 -0.99 6.87
CA VAL A 59 0.03 -1.25 5.51
C VAL A 59 1.21 -2.23 5.57
N ARG A 60 1.18 -3.22 4.70
CA ARG A 60 2.27 -4.19 4.52
C ARG A 60 2.47 -4.49 3.04
N LEU A 61 3.62 -5.03 2.69
CA LEU A 61 3.88 -5.50 1.34
C LEU A 61 3.84 -7.03 1.31
N ARG A 62 3.33 -7.56 0.21
CA ARG A 62 3.52 -8.95 -0.21
C ARG A 62 4.39 -8.93 -1.45
N ILE A 63 5.55 -9.62 -1.36
CA ILE A 63 6.51 -9.74 -2.44
C ILE A 63 6.46 -11.17 -2.93
N GLU A 64 6.06 -11.33 -4.17
CA GLU A 64 5.91 -12.62 -4.83
C GLU A 64 7.05 -12.83 -5.81
N GLY A 65 7.85 -13.88 -5.59
CA GLY A 65 8.90 -14.38 -6.45
C GLY A 65 8.85 -15.90 -6.44
N ALA A 66 9.98 -16.56 -6.24
CA ALA A 66 10.02 -18.00 -6.03
C ALA A 66 9.26 -18.43 -4.75
N ARG A 67 9.16 -17.53 -3.79
CA ARG A 67 8.33 -17.63 -2.57
C ARG A 67 7.65 -16.30 -2.32
N ALA A 68 6.46 -16.33 -1.70
CA ALA A 68 5.81 -15.13 -1.23
C ALA A 68 6.42 -14.70 0.12
N GLU A 69 6.79 -13.44 0.23
CA GLU A 69 7.31 -12.84 1.45
C GLU A 69 6.43 -11.66 1.86
N TYR A 70 6.23 -11.50 3.17
CA TYR A 70 5.47 -10.39 3.73
C TYR A 70 6.40 -9.44 4.46
N VAL A 71 6.37 -8.18 4.06
CA VAL A 71 7.11 -7.10 4.69
C VAL A 71 6.13 -6.28 5.51
N PRO A 72 6.25 -6.28 6.85
CA PRO A 72 5.41 -5.46 7.71
C PRO A 72 5.72 -3.98 7.51
N TYR A 73 4.89 -3.13 8.09
CA TYR A 73 5.16 -1.70 8.18
C TYR A 73 6.59 -1.46 8.75
N PRO A 74 7.39 -0.57 8.13
CA PRO A 74 8.81 -0.41 8.45
C PRO A 74 9.09 0.35 9.76
N GLY A 75 8.07 0.91 10.39
CA GLY A 75 8.17 1.62 11.66
C GLY A 75 8.42 0.70 12.85
N PRO A 76 8.68 1.26 14.04
CA PRO A 76 8.71 0.50 15.28
C PRO A 76 7.37 -0.20 15.52
N PRO A 77 7.33 -1.29 16.31
CA PRO A 77 6.07 -1.89 16.73
C PRO A 77 5.36 -0.89 17.65
N ILE A 78 4.38 -0.19 17.08
CA ILE A 78 3.59 0.85 17.73
C ILE A 78 2.14 0.42 17.75
N ASP A 79 1.36 1.07 18.59
CA ASP A 79 -0.09 0.92 18.58
C ASP A 79 -0.61 1.19 17.15
N PRO A 80 -1.51 0.36 16.60
CA PRO A 80 -2.09 0.60 15.28
C PRO A 80 -2.67 2.02 15.10
N TRP A 81 -3.06 2.66 16.21
CA TRP A 81 -3.63 4.01 16.22
C TRP A 81 -2.58 5.13 16.21
N ASP A 82 -1.32 4.82 16.50
CA ASP A 82 -0.23 5.78 16.35
C ASP A 82 -0.08 6.12 14.85
N GLY A 83 -0.13 7.39 14.53
CA GLY A 83 -0.11 7.84 13.14
C GLY A 83 -1.45 7.74 12.40
N ALA A 84 -2.54 7.42 13.10
CA ALA A 84 -3.88 7.54 12.53
C ALA A 84 -4.10 8.94 11.95
N ALA A 85 -4.60 9.01 10.73
CA ALA A 85 -4.84 10.27 10.04
C ALA A 85 -6.16 10.26 9.29
N GLU A 86 -6.82 11.41 9.28
CA GLU A 86 -8.03 11.60 8.47
C GLU A 86 -7.63 11.96 7.05
N LEU A 87 -8.15 11.20 6.08
CA LEU A 87 -8.07 11.51 4.66
C LEU A 87 -9.42 12.04 4.18
N ALA A 88 -9.45 13.28 3.75
CA ALA A 88 -10.60 13.85 3.05
C ALA A 88 -10.89 13.08 1.75
N ALA A 89 -12.08 13.27 1.19
CA ALA A 89 -12.42 12.75 -0.14
C ALA A 89 -11.38 13.20 -1.18
N GLY A 90 -10.85 12.28 -1.96
CA GLY A 90 -9.80 12.55 -2.97
C GLY A 90 -8.40 12.78 -2.40
N ALA A 91 -8.21 12.81 -1.09
CA ALA A 91 -6.88 12.98 -0.49
C ALA A 91 -6.06 11.68 -0.57
N ILE A 92 -4.74 11.84 -0.52
CA ILE A 92 -3.76 10.75 -0.57
C ILE A 92 -2.80 10.82 0.61
N MET A 93 -2.30 9.66 1.01
CA MET A 93 -1.20 9.48 1.96
C MET A 93 -0.18 8.51 1.38
N THR A 94 1.10 8.75 1.61
CA THR A 94 2.17 7.86 1.13
C THR A 94 2.95 7.27 2.31
N VAL A 95 3.13 5.96 2.28
CA VAL A 95 3.96 5.19 3.21
C VAL A 95 5.20 4.70 2.45
N HIS A 96 6.39 4.94 2.99
CA HIS A 96 7.65 4.52 2.41
C HIS A 96 8.21 3.30 3.13
N PHE A 97 8.50 2.26 2.36
CA PHE A 97 9.19 1.06 2.80
C PHE A 97 10.63 1.14 2.32
N ARG A 98 11.54 1.53 3.21
CA ARG A 98 12.96 1.69 2.90
C ARG A 98 13.78 0.57 3.54
N ASP A 99 14.65 -0.03 2.74
CA ASP A 99 15.54 -1.12 3.15
C ASP A 99 16.77 -0.62 3.96
N ALA A 100 17.07 0.67 3.90
CA ALA A 100 18.38 1.24 4.26
C ALA A 100 18.81 1.07 5.73
N SER A 101 17.95 0.61 6.63
CA SER A 101 18.29 0.54 8.04
C SER A 101 17.88 -0.76 8.73
N ASP A 102 17.30 -1.70 8.03
CA ASP A 102 16.77 -2.87 8.69
C ASP A 102 17.82 -3.93 8.93
N LYS A 103 18.41 -3.87 10.12
CA LYS A 103 19.27 -4.93 10.66
C LYS A 103 18.60 -6.31 10.69
N ARG A 104 17.28 -6.38 10.44
CA ARG A 104 16.48 -7.61 10.42
C ARG A 104 16.54 -8.34 9.09
N GLY A 105 17.13 -7.75 8.04
CA GLY A 105 17.34 -8.41 6.76
C GLY A 105 16.06 -8.77 5.99
N VAL A 106 14.98 -8.06 6.25
CA VAL A 106 13.63 -8.32 5.70
C VAL A 106 13.59 -8.24 4.18
N TRP A 107 14.51 -7.48 3.58
CA TRP A 107 14.56 -7.23 2.14
C TRP A 107 15.63 -8.02 1.38
N ARG A 108 16.21 -9.06 1.96
CA ARG A 108 17.23 -9.88 1.27
C ARG A 108 16.59 -10.73 0.19
N LEU A 109 16.20 -10.08 -0.89
CA LEU A 109 15.69 -10.75 -2.07
C LEU A 109 16.87 -11.19 -2.95
N PRO A 110 17.02 -12.48 -3.30
CA PRO A 110 17.98 -12.93 -4.27
C PRO A 110 17.71 -12.31 -5.65
N PRO A 111 18.69 -12.32 -6.57
CA PRO A 111 18.45 -11.90 -7.94
C PRO A 111 17.26 -12.63 -8.56
N GLY A 112 16.38 -11.90 -9.22
CA GLY A 112 15.17 -12.46 -9.81
C GLY A 112 14.11 -11.41 -10.11
N GLU A 113 12.98 -11.87 -10.62
CA GLU A 113 11.80 -11.06 -10.90
C GLU A 113 10.77 -11.21 -9.79
N TYR A 114 10.20 -10.09 -9.39
CA TYR A 114 9.27 -10.01 -8.28
C TYR A 114 8.04 -9.20 -8.65
N ARG A 115 6.92 -9.55 -8.01
CA ARG A 115 5.69 -8.76 -7.99
C ARG A 115 5.51 -8.20 -6.59
N VAL A 116 5.36 -6.90 -6.49
CA VAL A 116 5.16 -6.20 -5.21
C VAL A 116 3.70 -5.76 -5.13
N ILE A 117 3.02 -6.16 -4.08
CA ILE A 117 1.60 -5.88 -3.84
C ILE A 117 1.48 -5.23 -2.46
N ALA A 118 0.82 -4.09 -2.40
CA ALA A 118 0.49 -3.47 -1.12
C ALA A 118 -0.81 -4.08 -0.58
N LEU A 119 -0.83 -4.31 0.72
CA LEU A 119 -1.97 -4.83 1.48
C LEU A 119 -2.31 -3.82 2.57
N TYR A 120 -3.56 -3.46 2.69
CA TYR A 120 -4.09 -2.68 3.79
C TYR A 120 -5.28 -3.41 4.37
N GLU A 121 -5.19 -3.76 5.65
CA GLU A 121 -6.23 -4.53 6.32
C GLU A 121 -6.48 -3.97 7.70
N VAL A 122 -7.69 -3.50 7.93
CA VAL A 122 -8.17 -3.04 9.24
C VAL A 122 -9.22 -4.03 9.73
N PRO A 123 -8.90 -4.81 10.78
CA PRO A 123 -9.84 -5.79 11.32
C PRO A 123 -11.14 -5.14 11.80
N PRO A 124 -12.29 -5.76 11.58
CA PRO A 124 -13.58 -5.22 12.02
C PRO A 124 -13.68 -5.08 13.54
N GLU A 125 -12.99 -5.96 14.27
CA GLU A 125 -12.96 -5.99 15.75
C GLU A 125 -11.99 -4.98 16.36
N LEU A 126 -11.14 -4.32 15.60
CA LEU A 126 -10.18 -3.35 16.12
C LEU A 126 -10.90 -2.18 16.79
N ALA A 127 -10.90 -2.16 18.11
CA ALA A 127 -11.56 -1.11 18.88
C ALA A 127 -10.87 0.23 18.68
N ALA A 128 -11.63 1.27 18.33
CA ALA A 128 -11.11 2.63 18.26
C ALA A 128 -10.98 3.21 19.67
N PRO A 129 -9.82 3.81 20.01
CA PRO A 129 -9.67 4.48 21.30
C PRO A 129 -10.58 5.73 21.33
N PRO A 130 -11.03 6.15 22.51
CA PRO A 130 -11.94 7.29 22.66
C PRO A 130 -11.32 8.62 22.19
N THR A 131 -10.00 8.65 22.03
CA THR A 131 -9.26 9.83 21.52
C THR A 131 -9.40 10.03 20.02
N ILE A 132 -9.85 9.01 19.27
CA ILE A 132 -10.08 9.14 17.84
C ILE A 132 -11.42 9.82 17.60
N ALA A 133 -11.37 11.04 17.08
CA ALA A 133 -12.57 11.76 16.67
C ALA A 133 -13.24 11.04 15.49
N GLY A 134 -14.52 10.70 15.65
CA GLY A 134 -15.30 10.06 14.61
C GLY A 134 -14.93 8.58 14.36
N PRO A 135 -15.01 7.70 15.38
CA PRO A 135 -14.67 6.28 15.24
C PRO A 135 -15.46 5.56 14.13
N SER A 136 -16.62 6.09 13.75
CA SER A 136 -17.42 5.61 12.63
C SER A 136 -16.78 5.87 11.24
N ARG A 137 -15.78 6.74 11.18
CA ARG A 137 -15.04 7.04 9.94
C ARG A 137 -13.81 6.13 9.72
N VAL A 138 -13.49 5.29 10.69
CA VAL A 138 -12.41 4.30 10.51
C VAL A 138 -12.87 3.30 9.46
N TRP A 139 -12.20 3.32 8.33
CA TRP A 139 -12.46 2.32 7.31
C TRP A 139 -12.04 0.94 7.82
N ARG A 140 -12.86 -0.07 7.57
CA ARG A 140 -12.63 -1.45 7.99
C ARG A 140 -12.75 -2.36 6.80
N GLY A 141 -11.86 -3.34 6.72
CA GLY A 141 -11.85 -4.29 5.63
C GLY A 141 -10.44 -4.56 5.13
N ARG A 142 -10.36 -5.14 3.95
CA ARG A 142 -9.10 -5.47 3.28
C ARG A 142 -9.13 -4.95 1.85
N VAL A 143 -8.04 -4.32 1.44
CA VAL A 143 -7.80 -3.88 0.06
C VAL A 143 -6.37 -4.23 -0.34
N GLU A 144 -6.20 -4.61 -1.60
CA GLU A 144 -4.90 -4.91 -2.21
C GLU A 144 -4.68 -4.00 -3.41
N SER A 145 -3.44 -3.59 -3.63
CA SER A 145 -3.08 -2.85 -4.84
C SER A 145 -2.97 -3.77 -6.07
N PRO A 146 -3.07 -3.24 -7.27
CA PRO A 146 -2.48 -3.89 -8.43
C PRO A 146 -0.98 -4.15 -8.18
N PRO A 147 -0.40 -5.24 -8.74
CA PRO A 147 1.00 -5.54 -8.56
C PRO A 147 1.89 -4.58 -9.35
N ALA A 148 3.03 -4.18 -8.76
CA ALA A 148 4.13 -3.56 -9.48
C ALA A 148 5.24 -4.61 -9.70
N SER A 149 5.87 -4.58 -10.87
CA SER A 149 7.01 -5.46 -11.19
C SER A 149 8.31 -4.83 -10.69
N MET A 150 9.20 -5.68 -10.15
CA MET A 150 10.53 -5.29 -9.71
C MET A 150 11.53 -6.39 -10.07
N THR A 151 12.65 -6.03 -10.67
CA THR A 151 13.76 -6.95 -10.97
C THR A 151 14.92 -6.66 -10.03
N VAL A 152 15.38 -7.68 -9.32
CA VAL A 152 16.61 -7.62 -8.51
C VAL A 152 17.75 -8.23 -9.32
N SER A 153 18.76 -7.42 -9.66
CA SER A 153 19.97 -7.89 -10.34
C SER A 153 21.03 -8.34 -9.33
N ALA A 154 21.94 -9.22 -9.76
CA ALA A 154 23.08 -9.58 -8.93
C ALA A 154 23.92 -8.33 -8.59
N ALA A 155 24.51 -8.32 -7.40
CA ALA A 155 25.52 -7.32 -7.05
C ALA A 155 26.73 -7.51 -7.99
N ARG A 156 27.20 -6.42 -8.58
CA ARG A 156 28.46 -6.42 -9.37
C ARG A 156 29.65 -6.29 -8.44
#